data_b4cbdaea93d15ecedf43c74e344e3370
#
_entry.id   b4cbdaea93d15ecedf43c74e344e3370
#
_cell.length_a   1.000
_cell.length_b   1.000
_cell.length_c   1.000
_cell.angle_alpha   90.00
_cell.angle_beta   90.00
_cell.angle_gamma   90.00
#
_symmetry.space_group_name_H-M   'P 1'
#
loop_
_entity.id
_entity.type
_entity.pdbx_description
1 polymer ?
#
loop_
_entity_poly.entity_id
_entity_poly.type
_entity_poly.pdbx_seq_one_letter_code
_entity_poly.pdbx_strand_id
1 'polypeptide(L)'
;MPIIHVTVTKKLPADVKADLMEYFAEQICANTSTLSKSIYVYIHEMDKENVRKLAPTVLIDWTMMPDRTDAVKRPIMAAMTDKLAQVCGEEYRHEIVIIFNDIPLASAMLGGETRSENPSK
;
A
#
# COMPACT_ATOMS: atom_id res chain seq x y z
N MET A 1 -9.73 2.91 7.29
CA MET A 1 -8.78 3.94 6.79
C MET A 1 -7.44 3.30 6.44
N PRO A 2 -7.35 2.54 5.34
CA PRO A 2 -6.07 2.01 4.88
C PRO A 2 -5.22 3.13 4.29
N ILE A 3 -3.95 3.16 4.66
CA ILE A 3 -3.00 4.13 4.13
C ILE A 3 -1.81 3.33 3.58
N ILE A 4 -1.54 3.50 2.30
CA ILE A 4 -0.49 2.78 1.61
C ILE A 4 0.52 3.78 1.07
N HIS A 5 1.78 3.64 1.48
CA HIS A 5 2.89 4.37 0.91
C HIS A 5 3.71 3.43 0.06
N VAL A 6 3.84 3.74 -1.22
CA VAL A 6 4.65 2.97 -2.16
C VAL A 6 5.86 3.81 -2.50
N THR A 7 7.03 3.38 -2.07
CA THR A 7 8.29 4.06 -2.37
C THR A 7 9.03 3.26 -3.44
N VAL A 8 9.31 3.86 -4.59
CA VAL A 8 9.97 3.21 -5.73
C VAL A 8 11.21 3.99 -6.15
N THR A 9 12.23 3.28 -6.61
CA THR A 9 13.44 3.90 -7.15
C THR A 9 13.44 3.97 -8.67
N LYS A 10 12.31 3.67 -9.29
CA LYS A 10 12.11 3.76 -10.73
C LYS A 10 11.02 4.79 -11.02
N LYS A 11 11.28 5.69 -11.97
CA LYS A 11 10.26 6.63 -12.40
C LYS A 11 9.22 5.91 -13.23
N LEU A 12 7.95 6.15 -12.92
CA LEU A 12 6.81 5.53 -13.58
C LEU A 12 5.99 6.58 -14.31
N PRO A 13 5.44 6.27 -15.50
CA PRO A 13 4.52 7.19 -16.17
C PRO A 13 3.29 7.48 -15.30
N ALA A 14 2.68 8.64 -15.51
CA ALA A 14 1.54 9.07 -14.71
C ALA A 14 0.33 8.11 -14.81
N ASP A 15 0.08 7.56 -16.00
CA ASP A 15 -0.99 6.59 -16.22
C ASP A 15 -0.73 5.26 -15.48
N VAL A 16 0.53 4.82 -15.42
CA VAL A 16 0.92 3.63 -14.67
C VAL A 16 0.72 3.85 -13.17
N LYS A 17 1.10 5.03 -12.66
CA LYS A 17 0.90 5.37 -11.25
C LYS A 17 -0.58 5.39 -10.89
N ALA A 18 -1.40 6.01 -11.73
CA ALA A 18 -2.85 6.04 -11.52
C ALA A 18 -3.45 4.63 -11.49
N ASP A 19 -3.03 3.78 -12.41
CA ASP A 19 -3.48 2.38 -12.47
C ASP A 19 -3.06 1.60 -11.21
N LEU A 20 -1.83 1.79 -10.75
CA LEU A 20 -1.34 1.14 -9.52
C LEU A 20 -2.17 1.53 -8.30
N MET A 21 -2.43 2.82 -8.13
CA MET A 21 -3.20 3.31 -6.98
C MET A 21 -4.60 2.74 -6.99
N GLU A 22 -5.24 2.71 -8.14
CA GLU A 22 -6.59 2.14 -8.30
C GLU A 22 -6.59 0.63 -8.07
N TYR A 23 -5.60 -0.07 -8.60
CA TYR A 23 -5.46 -1.51 -8.43
C TYR A 23 -5.33 -1.89 -6.94
N PHE A 24 -4.50 -1.18 -6.19
CA PHE A 24 -4.33 -1.44 -4.75
C PHE A 24 -5.63 -1.21 -3.99
N ALA A 25 -6.34 -0.13 -4.32
CA ALA A 25 -7.64 0.14 -3.71
C ALA A 25 -8.65 -0.98 -4.02
N GLU A 26 -8.69 -1.45 -5.26
CA GLU A 26 -9.56 -2.54 -5.68
C GLU A 26 -9.27 -3.83 -4.93
N GLN A 27 -7.99 -4.16 -4.72
CA GLN A 27 -7.61 -5.37 -3.97
C GLN A 27 -8.07 -5.31 -2.52
N ILE A 28 -7.96 -4.15 -1.89
CA ILE A 28 -8.43 -3.97 -0.52
C ILE A 28 -9.96 -4.09 -0.47
N CYS A 29 -10.67 -3.44 -1.38
CA CYS A 29 -12.14 -3.53 -1.43
C CYS A 29 -12.62 -4.94 -1.70
N ALA A 30 -11.92 -5.69 -2.56
CA ALA A 30 -12.31 -7.06 -2.92
C ALA A 30 -12.14 -8.05 -1.75
N ASN A 31 -11.23 -7.77 -0.84
CA ASN A 31 -10.86 -8.69 0.24
C ASN A 31 -11.28 -8.23 1.63
N THR A 32 -11.84 -7.03 1.75
CA THR A 32 -12.28 -6.46 3.02
C THR A 32 -13.60 -5.72 2.82
N SER A 33 -14.20 -5.25 3.91
CA SER A 33 -15.41 -4.41 3.86
C SER A 33 -15.10 -2.92 3.71
N THR A 34 -13.84 -2.56 3.44
CA THR A 34 -13.43 -1.16 3.32
C THR A 34 -14.03 -0.53 2.06
N LEU A 35 -14.52 0.69 2.19
CA LEU A 35 -15.03 1.46 1.06
C LEU A 35 -13.87 2.13 0.32
N SER A 36 -13.95 2.20 -1.00
CA SER A 36 -12.91 2.80 -1.85
C SER A 36 -12.55 4.23 -1.42
N LYS A 37 -13.54 5.03 -1.05
CA LYS A 37 -13.34 6.42 -0.62
C LYS A 37 -12.49 6.57 0.65
N SER A 38 -12.28 5.48 1.39
CA SER A 38 -11.52 5.49 2.64
C SER A 38 -10.06 5.09 2.45
N ILE A 39 -9.65 4.78 1.22
CA ILE A 39 -8.32 4.24 0.94
C ILE A 39 -7.41 5.34 0.42
N TYR A 40 -6.25 5.49 1.07
CA TYR A 40 -5.21 6.44 0.68
C TYR A 40 -4.04 5.68 0.09
N VAL A 41 -3.61 6.05 -1.12
CA VAL A 41 -2.41 5.49 -1.74
C VAL A 41 -1.50 6.64 -2.15
N TYR A 42 -0.26 6.60 -1.68
CA TYR A 42 0.76 7.57 -2.01
C TYR A 42 1.90 6.87 -2.73
N ILE A 43 2.39 7.44 -3.82
CA ILE A 43 3.56 6.94 -4.52
C ILE A 43 4.69 7.95 -4.37
N HIS A 44 5.83 7.48 -3.84
CA HIS A 44 7.03 8.27 -3.66
C HIS A 44 8.10 7.76 -4.61
N GLU A 45 8.53 8.59 -5.56
CA GLU A 45 9.61 8.25 -6.47
C GLU A 45 10.92 8.78 -5.89
N MET A 46 11.89 7.87 -5.69
CA MET A 46 13.19 8.20 -5.10
C MET A 46 14.28 8.11 -6.15
N ASP A 47 15.19 9.07 -6.18
CA ASP A 47 16.38 8.99 -6.99
C ASP A 47 17.33 7.93 -6.43
N LYS A 48 18.09 7.28 -7.31
CA LYS A 48 19.00 6.19 -6.94
C LYS A 48 19.99 6.58 -5.85
N GLU A 49 20.50 7.79 -5.89
CA GLU A 49 21.47 8.30 -4.93
C GLU A 49 20.91 8.44 -3.52
N ASN A 50 19.60 8.39 -3.37
CA ASN A 50 18.93 8.51 -2.08
C ASN A 50 18.56 7.15 -1.46
N VAL A 51 18.92 6.04 -2.11
CA VAL A 51 18.59 4.69 -1.67
C VAL A 51 19.81 3.81 -1.72
N ARG A 52 20.08 3.07 -0.64
CA ARG A 52 21.21 2.16 -0.56
C ARG A 52 20.83 0.79 -1.12
N LYS A 53 20.60 0.71 -2.44
CA LYS A 53 20.35 -0.58 -3.14
C LYS A 53 20.77 -0.42 -4.59
N LEU A 54 21.24 -1.51 -5.19
CA LEU A 54 21.79 -1.50 -6.55
C LEU A 54 20.73 -1.68 -7.65
N ALA A 55 19.60 -2.27 -7.32
CA ALA A 55 18.52 -2.54 -8.28
C ALA A 55 17.33 -1.64 -7.98
N PRO A 56 16.41 -1.45 -8.93
CA PRO A 56 15.14 -0.84 -8.61
C PRO A 56 14.48 -1.58 -7.44
N THR A 57 14.11 -0.82 -6.41
CA THR A 57 13.50 -1.36 -5.21
C THR A 57 12.11 -0.76 -5.02
N VAL A 58 11.25 -1.54 -4.36
CA VAL A 58 9.91 -1.08 -3.98
C VAL A 58 9.70 -1.42 -2.52
N LEU A 59 9.32 -0.42 -1.74
CA LEU A 59 8.92 -0.60 -0.35
C LEU A 59 7.49 -0.13 -0.20
N ILE A 60 6.62 -1.02 0.26
CA ILE A 60 5.26 -0.66 0.59
C ILE A 60 5.10 -0.68 2.11
N ASP A 61 4.72 0.47 2.67
CA ASP A 61 4.25 0.58 4.04
C ASP A 61 2.73 0.66 3.99
N TRP A 62 2.08 -0.39 4.48
CA TRP A 62 0.63 -0.49 4.46
C TRP A 62 0.11 -0.47 5.89
N THR A 63 -0.56 0.62 6.24
CA THR A 63 -1.15 0.81 7.56
C THR A 63 -2.66 0.65 7.46
N MET A 64 -3.23 -0.11 8.37
CA MET A 64 -4.66 -0.38 8.39
C MET A 64 -5.14 -0.60 9.82
N MET A 65 -6.45 -0.45 10.04
CA MET A 65 -7.06 -0.75 11.34
C MET A 65 -6.87 -2.23 11.69
N PRO A 66 -6.88 -2.58 12.98
CA PRO A 66 -6.61 -3.93 13.43
C PRO A 66 -7.64 -4.95 12.95
N ASP A 67 -7.41 -6.20 13.34
CA ASP A 67 -8.31 -7.35 13.09
C ASP A 67 -8.32 -7.85 11.64
N ARG A 68 -7.21 -7.66 10.91
CA ARG A 68 -7.00 -8.33 9.64
C ARG A 68 -6.13 -9.56 9.87
N THR A 69 -6.67 -10.74 9.54
CA THR A 69 -5.93 -12.01 9.68
C THR A 69 -4.93 -12.19 8.55
N ASP A 70 -4.00 -13.10 8.73
CA ASP A 70 -3.05 -13.45 7.66
C ASP A 70 -3.78 -13.93 6.41
N ALA A 71 -4.90 -14.63 6.57
CA ALA A 71 -5.71 -15.10 5.45
C ALA A 71 -6.29 -13.95 4.62
N VAL A 72 -6.53 -12.79 5.23
CA VAL A 72 -6.99 -11.59 4.53
C VAL A 72 -5.82 -10.81 3.94
N LYS A 73 -4.74 -10.62 4.71
CA LYS A 73 -3.59 -9.80 4.30
C LYS A 73 -2.79 -10.44 3.16
N ARG A 74 -2.55 -11.75 3.25
CA ARG A 74 -1.65 -12.43 2.32
C ARG A 74 -2.09 -12.33 0.85
N PRO A 75 -3.35 -12.55 0.46
CA PRO A 75 -3.76 -12.40 -0.94
C PRO A 75 -3.57 -10.98 -1.46
N ILE A 76 -3.80 -9.97 -0.62
CA ILE A 76 -3.62 -8.56 -1.00
C ILE A 76 -2.14 -8.28 -1.24
N MET A 77 -1.26 -8.71 -0.32
CA MET A 77 0.18 -8.54 -0.47
C MET A 77 0.71 -9.26 -1.71
N ALA A 78 0.21 -10.48 -1.99
CA ALA A 78 0.60 -11.23 -3.18
C ALA A 78 0.17 -10.51 -4.45
N ALA A 79 -1.05 -9.98 -4.50
CA ALA A 79 -1.55 -9.23 -5.65
C ALA A 79 -0.74 -7.94 -5.87
N MET A 80 -0.41 -7.22 -4.82
CA MET A 80 0.43 -6.02 -4.89
C MET A 80 1.82 -6.35 -5.42
N THR A 81 2.41 -7.44 -4.95
CA THR A 81 3.73 -7.89 -5.41
C THR A 81 3.70 -8.25 -6.89
N ASP A 82 2.71 -9.02 -7.32
CA ASP A 82 2.57 -9.43 -8.72
C ASP A 82 2.41 -8.21 -9.64
N LYS A 83 1.59 -7.26 -9.24
CA LYS A 83 1.37 -6.03 -10.02
C LYS A 83 2.65 -5.21 -10.13
N LEU A 84 3.39 -5.05 -9.04
CA LEU A 84 4.65 -4.31 -9.03
C LEU A 84 5.74 -5.01 -9.82
N ALA A 85 5.81 -6.33 -9.76
CA ALA A 85 6.76 -7.09 -10.58
C ALA A 85 6.43 -6.95 -12.07
N GLN A 86 5.15 -6.91 -12.42
CA GLN A 86 4.72 -6.67 -13.79
C GLN A 86 5.15 -5.28 -14.29
N VAL A 87 5.01 -4.26 -13.44
CA VAL A 87 5.30 -2.87 -13.78
C VAL A 87 6.80 -2.59 -13.77
N CYS A 88 7.52 -3.06 -12.76
CA CYS A 88 8.95 -2.76 -12.58
C CYS A 88 9.89 -3.76 -13.23
N GLY A 89 9.40 -4.98 -13.53
CA GLY A 89 10.18 -6.06 -14.10
C GLY A 89 10.20 -7.27 -13.16
N GLU A 90 9.95 -8.46 -13.70
CA GLU A 90 9.94 -9.71 -12.93
C GLU A 90 11.29 -10.00 -12.29
N GLU A 91 12.38 -9.59 -12.92
CA GLU A 91 13.74 -9.75 -12.40
C GLU A 91 13.95 -9.01 -11.08
N TYR A 92 13.11 -8.02 -10.77
CA TYR A 92 13.21 -7.23 -9.53
C TYR A 92 12.22 -7.68 -8.45
N ARG A 93 11.51 -8.77 -8.66
CA ARG A 93 10.51 -9.28 -7.70
C ARG A 93 11.09 -9.42 -6.28
N HIS A 94 12.32 -9.86 -6.15
CA HIS A 94 12.99 -10.04 -4.86
C HIS A 94 13.30 -8.72 -4.13
N GLU A 95 13.19 -7.60 -4.83
CA GLU A 95 13.41 -6.28 -4.24
C GLU A 95 12.11 -5.57 -3.86
N ILE A 96 10.99 -6.28 -3.93
CA ILE A 96 9.68 -5.76 -3.52
C ILE A 96 9.43 -6.20 -2.08
N VAL A 97 9.34 -5.21 -1.19
CA VAL A 97 9.10 -5.45 0.24
C VAL A 97 7.77 -4.82 0.62
N ILE A 98 6.93 -5.58 1.31
CA ILE A 98 5.65 -5.09 1.83
C ILE A 98 5.64 -5.31 3.33
N ILE A 99 5.41 -4.23 4.07
CA ILE A 99 5.28 -4.26 5.52
C ILE A 99 3.87 -3.82 5.88
N PHE A 100 3.19 -4.62 6.69
CA PHE A 100 1.85 -4.30 7.18
C PHE A 100 1.94 -3.82 8.62
N ASN A 101 1.28 -2.69 8.89
CA ASN A 101 1.21 -2.10 10.21
C ASN A 101 -0.23 -2.08 10.70
N ASP A 102 -0.52 -2.86 11.75
CA ASP A 102 -1.80 -2.77 12.46
C ASP A 102 -1.73 -1.60 13.43
N ILE A 103 -2.73 -0.73 13.41
CA ILE A 103 -2.80 0.36 14.38
C ILE A 103 -4.10 0.28 15.19
N PRO A 104 -4.05 0.56 16.50
CA PRO A 104 -5.25 0.62 17.32
C PRO A 104 -6.19 1.73 16.84
N LEU A 105 -7.49 1.53 16.97
CA LEU A 105 -8.49 2.52 16.56
C LEU A 105 -8.29 3.87 17.25
N ALA A 106 -7.82 3.87 18.49
CA ALA A 106 -7.56 5.10 19.24
C ALA A 106 -6.33 5.86 18.74
N SER A 107 -5.50 5.24 17.88
CA SER A 107 -4.27 5.84 17.36
C SER A 107 -4.44 6.48 16.00
N ALA A 108 -5.64 6.50 15.45
CA ALA A 108 -5.95 7.16 14.18
C ALA A 108 -7.09 8.15 14.37
N MET A 109 -6.92 9.34 13.82
CA MET A 109 -7.91 10.42 13.93
C MET A 109 -8.27 10.91 12.52
N LEU A 110 -9.55 11.08 12.28
CA LEU A 110 -10.07 11.62 11.04
C LEU A 110 -11.08 12.74 11.37
N GLY A 111 -10.79 13.94 10.88
CA GLY A 111 -11.68 15.08 11.10
C GLY A 111 -11.85 15.48 12.57
N GLY A 112 -10.83 15.23 13.41
CA GLY A 112 -10.85 15.57 14.83
C GLY A 112 -11.47 14.51 15.73
N GLU A 113 -11.85 13.34 15.19
CA GLU A 113 -12.36 12.21 15.95
C GLU A 113 -11.49 10.99 15.74
N THR A 114 -11.19 10.25 16.82
CA THR A 114 -10.47 8.99 16.68
C THR A 114 -11.38 7.94 16.05
N ARG A 115 -10.75 6.90 15.49
CA ARG A 115 -11.52 5.80 14.90
C ARG A 115 -12.27 4.99 15.96
N SER A 116 -11.82 5.04 17.23
CA SER A 116 -12.57 4.41 18.33
C SER A 116 -13.80 5.23 18.74
N GLU A 117 -13.73 6.56 18.61
CA GLU A 117 -14.88 7.44 18.86
C GLU A 117 -15.93 7.38 17.76
N ASN A 118 -15.47 7.21 16.50
CA ASN A 118 -16.35 7.17 15.34
C ASN A 118 -15.85 6.15 14.31
N PRO A 119 -16.09 4.86 14.55
CA PRO A 119 -15.57 3.79 13.68
C PRO A 119 -16.20 3.76 12.28
N SER A 120 -17.35 4.39 12.08
CA SER A 120 -18.06 4.37 10.79
C SER A 120 -17.62 5.48 9.82
N LYS A 121 -16.75 6.35 10.24
CA LYS A 121 -16.26 7.47 9.42
C LYS A 121 -15.28 7.04 8.34
#